data_d7bb69fafa9a7a3eac2f4bbae9d3de34
#
_entry.id   d7bb69fafa9a7a3eac2f4bbae9d3de34
#
_cell.length_a   1.000
_cell.length_b   1.000
_cell.length_c   1.000
_cell.angle_alpha   90.00
_cell.angle_beta   90.00
_cell.angle_gamma   90.00
#
_symmetry.space_group_name_H-M   'P 1'
#
loop_
_entity.id
_entity.type
_entity.pdbx_description
1 polymer ?
#
loop_
_entity_poly.entity_id
_entity_poly.type
_entity_poly.pdbx_seq_one_letter_code
_entity_poly.pdbx_strand_id
1 'polypeptide(L)'
;MADEESNKREESGVNRRNFIKSAGAVVAGTALGAGLPAAVVTATAEAAPNVVTQYKCPLDDKEFETFAALKSHFASGHPGAAAPIMTKLKVNGKDYQVQIEPQWTLQRTLQFKLGLTGAKTMCDRGVCGSCTVIIDGRAVLSCTTLAVECEGKSIETVEGIAANPKWRPLIQSYCKWDAMQCGYCTPGFVVGAKALLEKNPNPTENDAKQALSGNICCCGTYPRHPTAILEAAQALRVPQVTRGGN
;
A
#
# COMPACT_ATOMS: atom_id res chain seq x y z
N MET A 1 -27.70 18.30 43.10
CA MET A 1 -28.14 17.75 41.81
C MET A 1 -27.06 17.93 40.72
N ALA A 2 -25.80 17.59 41.03
CA ALA A 2 -24.69 17.70 40.07
C ALA A 2 -23.80 16.44 40.03
N ASP A 3 -24.13 15.41 40.81
CA ASP A 3 -23.28 14.21 40.95
C ASP A 3 -23.84 12.93 40.31
N GLU A 4 -25.01 13.00 39.64
CA GLU A 4 -25.63 11.82 39.02
C GLU A 4 -25.39 11.71 37.47
N GLU A 5 -24.89 12.73 36.82
CA GLU A 5 -24.65 12.69 35.37
C GLU A 5 -23.25 12.23 34.95
N SER A 6 -22.29 12.14 35.86
CA SER A 6 -20.92 11.70 35.54
C SER A 6 -20.77 10.17 35.46
N ASN A 7 -21.73 9.39 35.96
CA ASN A 7 -21.61 7.94 36.06
C ASN A 7 -22.25 7.15 34.88
N LYS A 8 -22.80 7.81 33.87
CA LYS A 8 -23.44 7.14 32.74
C LYS A 8 -22.57 7.04 31.45
N ARG A 9 -21.33 7.51 31.47
CA ARG A 9 -20.43 7.48 30.30
C ARG A 9 -19.38 6.38 30.26
N GLU A 10 -19.34 5.49 31.26
CA GLU A 10 -18.30 4.44 31.34
C GLU A 10 -18.71 3.03 30.84
N GLU A 11 -19.89 2.81 30.32
CA GLU A 11 -20.35 1.44 30.00
C GLU A 11 -20.33 1.03 28.52
N SER A 12 -19.79 1.81 27.60
CA SER A 12 -19.72 1.41 26.17
C SER A 12 -18.32 1.26 25.59
N GLY A 13 -17.27 1.31 26.39
CA GLY A 13 -15.89 1.12 25.96
C GLY A 13 -15.43 -0.33 26.15
N VAL A 14 -14.93 -0.97 25.09
CA VAL A 14 -14.17 -2.23 25.19
C VAL A 14 -12.97 -1.99 26.08
N ASN A 15 -13.03 -2.36 27.37
CA ASN A 15 -11.91 -2.18 28.26
C ASN A 15 -10.80 -3.21 27.93
N ARG A 16 -9.56 -2.84 28.22
CA ARG A 16 -8.36 -3.66 27.92
C ARG A 16 -8.46 -5.09 28.47
N ARG A 17 -9.13 -5.28 29.59
CA ARG A 17 -9.31 -6.58 30.25
C ARG A 17 -10.30 -7.47 29.48
N ASN A 18 -11.36 -6.91 28.92
CA ASN A 18 -12.32 -7.65 28.09
C ASN A 18 -11.77 -7.97 26.74
N PHE A 19 -10.94 -7.08 26.14
CA PHE A 19 -10.21 -7.34 24.92
C PHE A 19 -9.24 -8.52 25.08
N ILE A 20 -8.46 -8.57 26.17
CA ILE A 20 -7.53 -9.68 26.45
C ILE A 20 -8.27 -10.99 26.68
N LYS A 21 -9.41 -10.98 27.35
CA LYS A 21 -10.24 -12.19 27.58
C LYS A 21 -10.82 -12.73 26.27
N SER A 22 -11.31 -11.85 25.37
CA SER A 22 -11.83 -12.27 24.06
C SER A 22 -10.72 -12.78 23.14
N ALA A 23 -9.55 -12.17 23.15
CA ALA A 23 -8.38 -12.64 22.40
C ALA A 23 -7.86 -13.99 22.90
N GLY A 24 -7.88 -14.23 24.24
CA GLY A 24 -7.50 -15.50 24.84
C GLY A 24 -8.46 -16.64 24.49
N ALA A 25 -9.76 -16.37 24.34
CA ALA A 25 -10.75 -17.38 23.95
C ALA A 25 -10.55 -17.88 22.50
N VAL A 26 -10.06 -17.03 21.59
CA VAL A 26 -9.75 -17.43 20.21
C VAL A 26 -8.52 -18.35 20.15
N VAL A 27 -7.51 -18.13 21.01
CA VAL A 27 -6.31 -18.97 21.06
C VAL A 27 -6.58 -20.32 21.73
N ALA A 28 -7.47 -20.38 22.73
CA ALA A 28 -7.81 -21.64 23.39
C ALA A 28 -8.65 -22.60 22.51
N GLY A 29 -9.41 -22.06 21.54
CA GLY A 29 -10.22 -22.86 20.61
C GLY A 29 -9.41 -23.61 19.56
N THR A 30 -8.16 -23.23 19.31
CA THR A 30 -7.27 -23.88 18.34
C THR A 30 -6.47 -25.06 18.94
N ALA A 31 -6.49 -25.24 20.26
CA ALA A 31 -5.77 -26.31 20.94
C ALA A 31 -6.56 -27.63 21.07
N LEU A 32 -7.84 -27.64 20.73
CA LEU A 32 -8.68 -28.84 20.71
C LEU A 32 -8.97 -29.24 19.26
N GLY A 33 -8.07 -29.94 18.64
CA GLY A 33 -8.07 -30.86 17.50
C GLY A 33 -9.31 -31.04 16.62
N ALA A 34 -10.10 -30.00 16.36
CA ALA A 34 -11.14 -30.00 15.34
C ALA A 34 -10.51 -29.45 14.03
N GLY A 35 -10.21 -30.33 13.11
CA GLY A 35 -9.67 -30.00 11.79
C GLY A 35 -10.57 -29.00 11.06
N LEU A 36 -10.17 -27.75 11.02
CA LEU A 36 -10.72 -26.77 10.11
C LEU A 36 -10.17 -27.09 8.72
N PRO A 37 -11.03 -27.17 7.69
CA PRO A 37 -10.57 -27.40 6.33
C PRO A 37 -9.63 -26.27 5.91
N ALA A 38 -8.54 -26.61 5.23
CA ALA A 38 -7.47 -25.71 4.75
C ALA A 38 -7.92 -24.68 3.66
N ALA A 39 -9.18 -24.23 3.71
CA ALA A 39 -9.81 -23.38 2.72
C ALA A 39 -9.90 -21.88 3.13
N VAL A 40 -9.23 -21.45 4.21
CA VAL A 40 -9.43 -20.08 4.73
C VAL A 40 -8.26 -19.12 4.45
N VAL A 41 -7.23 -19.49 3.71
CA VAL A 41 -6.08 -18.60 3.46
C VAL A 41 -5.81 -18.34 1.98
N THR A 42 -6.83 -18.35 1.15
CA THR A 42 -6.72 -17.84 -0.22
C THR A 42 -7.75 -16.74 -0.51
N ALA A 43 -7.91 -15.81 0.42
CA ALA A 43 -8.41 -14.50 0.04
C ALA A 43 -7.23 -13.74 -0.58
N THR A 44 -6.85 -14.08 -1.80
CA THR A 44 -6.26 -13.11 -2.69
C THR A 44 -7.29 -11.99 -2.77
N ALA A 45 -6.97 -10.84 -2.19
CA ALA A 45 -7.71 -9.62 -2.43
C ALA A 45 -7.53 -9.30 -3.91
N GLU A 46 -8.30 -9.96 -4.77
CA GLU A 46 -8.61 -9.43 -6.07
C GLU A 46 -9.37 -8.15 -5.79
N ALA A 47 -8.65 -7.02 -5.89
CA ALA A 47 -9.30 -5.73 -5.98
C ALA A 47 -10.27 -5.87 -7.17
N ALA A 48 -11.56 -5.97 -6.86
CA ALA A 48 -12.61 -5.96 -7.87
C ALA A 48 -12.32 -4.76 -8.79
N PRO A 49 -12.50 -4.88 -10.10
CA PRO A 49 -12.38 -3.73 -10.98
C PRO A 49 -13.32 -2.66 -10.41
N ASN A 50 -12.75 -1.55 -9.92
CA ASN A 50 -13.52 -0.43 -9.42
C ASN A 50 -14.24 0.22 -10.60
N VAL A 51 -15.32 -0.41 -11.03
CA VAL A 51 -16.34 0.27 -11.82
C VAL A 51 -17.01 1.22 -10.86
N VAL A 52 -16.76 2.52 -11.04
CA VAL A 52 -17.44 3.55 -10.27
C VAL A 52 -18.93 3.44 -10.62
N THR A 53 -19.70 2.82 -9.73
CA THR A 53 -21.14 2.62 -9.91
C THR A 53 -21.97 3.83 -9.44
N GLN A 54 -21.34 4.70 -8.64
CA GLN A 54 -21.95 5.91 -8.12
C GLN A 54 -20.92 7.04 -8.04
N TYR A 55 -21.32 8.25 -8.44
CA TYR A 55 -20.49 9.44 -8.42
C TYR A 55 -20.91 10.29 -7.23
N LYS A 56 -19.99 10.56 -6.29
CA LYS A 56 -20.28 11.29 -5.07
C LYS A 56 -19.62 12.66 -5.10
N CYS A 57 -20.38 13.69 -4.68
CA CYS A 57 -19.82 15.02 -4.50
C CYS A 57 -18.94 15.04 -3.23
N PRO A 58 -17.65 15.45 -3.31
CA PRO A 58 -16.76 15.45 -2.15
C PRO A 58 -17.05 16.59 -1.15
N LEU A 59 -17.93 17.55 -1.48
CA LEU A 59 -18.21 18.70 -0.64
C LEU A 59 -19.52 18.60 0.16
N ASP A 60 -20.55 17.96 -0.42
CA ASP A 60 -21.86 17.82 0.24
C ASP A 60 -22.39 16.40 0.27
N ASP A 61 -21.53 15.41 -0.10
CA ASP A 61 -21.80 13.98 -0.05
C ASP A 61 -22.97 13.49 -0.92
N LYS A 62 -23.57 14.32 -1.78
CA LYS A 62 -24.62 13.92 -2.70
C LYS A 62 -24.14 12.93 -3.73
N GLU A 63 -24.96 11.93 -4.02
CA GLU A 63 -24.69 10.87 -4.97
C GLU A 63 -25.41 11.11 -6.30
N PHE A 64 -24.76 10.75 -7.40
CA PHE A 64 -25.25 10.93 -8.77
C PHE A 64 -25.06 9.67 -9.57
N GLU A 65 -25.99 9.36 -10.44
CA GLU A 65 -25.92 8.20 -11.33
C GLU A 65 -24.90 8.40 -12.47
N THR A 66 -24.66 9.65 -12.86
CA THR A 66 -23.75 9.97 -13.95
C THR A 66 -22.73 11.02 -13.56
N PHE A 67 -21.53 10.93 -14.13
CA PHE A 67 -20.48 11.94 -13.93
C PHE A 67 -20.87 13.31 -14.51
N ALA A 68 -21.70 13.35 -15.56
CA ALA A 68 -22.22 14.60 -16.11
C ALA A 68 -23.13 15.33 -15.11
N ALA A 69 -24.01 14.59 -14.41
CA ALA A 69 -24.88 15.15 -13.38
C ALA A 69 -24.06 15.70 -12.20
N LEU A 70 -22.99 15.00 -11.77
CA LEU A 70 -22.07 15.51 -10.75
C LEU A 70 -21.38 16.79 -11.20
N LYS A 71 -20.88 16.88 -12.44
CA LYS A 71 -20.28 18.12 -12.97
C LYS A 71 -21.26 19.27 -13.00
N SER A 72 -22.50 19.03 -13.42
CA SER A 72 -23.55 20.03 -13.45
C SER A 72 -23.87 20.57 -12.05
N HIS A 73 -23.96 19.64 -11.07
CA HIS A 73 -24.13 19.98 -9.66
C HIS A 73 -22.97 20.84 -9.14
N PHE A 74 -21.72 20.51 -9.49
CA PHE A 74 -20.55 21.29 -9.10
C PHE A 74 -20.58 22.71 -9.65
N ALA A 75 -20.95 22.86 -10.91
CA ALA A 75 -21.03 24.17 -11.57
C ALA A 75 -22.08 25.11 -10.91
N SER A 76 -23.20 24.54 -10.45
CA SER A 76 -24.30 25.32 -9.86
C SER A 76 -24.21 25.43 -8.34
N GLY A 77 -23.79 24.38 -7.64
CA GLY A 77 -23.81 24.30 -6.19
C GLY A 77 -22.53 24.75 -5.50
N HIS A 78 -21.40 24.67 -6.19
CA HIS A 78 -20.08 24.96 -5.62
C HIS A 78 -19.24 25.88 -6.53
N PRO A 79 -19.70 27.10 -6.81
CA PRO A 79 -18.99 28.05 -7.69
C PRO A 79 -17.61 28.35 -7.08
N GLY A 80 -16.56 28.17 -7.87
CA GLY A 80 -15.16 28.38 -7.44
C GLY A 80 -14.43 27.16 -6.90
N ALA A 81 -15.11 26.03 -6.66
CA ALA A 81 -14.46 24.77 -6.34
C ALA A 81 -14.04 24.03 -7.62
N ALA A 82 -12.87 23.38 -7.59
CA ALA A 82 -12.41 22.56 -8.70
C ALA A 82 -13.25 21.28 -8.77
N ALA A 83 -13.96 21.10 -9.89
CA ALA A 83 -14.78 19.90 -10.10
C ALA A 83 -13.90 18.63 -10.13
N PRO A 84 -14.40 17.49 -9.60
CA PRO A 84 -13.70 16.23 -9.69
C PRO A 84 -13.54 15.78 -11.16
N ILE A 85 -12.52 15.00 -11.41
CA ILE A 85 -12.18 14.47 -12.73
C ILE A 85 -12.16 12.94 -12.71
N MET A 86 -12.37 12.34 -13.89
CA MET A 86 -12.17 10.92 -14.10
C MET A 86 -10.79 10.70 -14.69
N THR A 87 -9.96 9.90 -14.01
CA THR A 87 -8.60 9.58 -14.45
C THR A 87 -8.45 8.07 -14.63
N LYS A 88 -7.75 7.66 -15.70
CA LYS A 88 -7.41 6.27 -15.97
C LYS A 88 -6.00 6.00 -15.48
N LEU A 89 -5.84 5.05 -14.56
CA LEU A 89 -4.55 4.66 -14.00
C LEU A 89 -4.29 3.19 -14.28
N LYS A 90 -3.10 2.87 -14.77
CA LYS A 90 -2.64 1.49 -14.93
C LYS A 90 -1.75 1.13 -13.74
N VAL A 91 -2.27 0.34 -12.79
CA VAL A 91 -1.58 -0.02 -11.55
C VAL A 91 -1.42 -1.52 -11.43
N ASN A 92 -0.19 -2.00 -11.24
CA ASN A 92 0.16 -3.42 -11.15
C ASN A 92 -0.40 -4.25 -12.32
N GLY A 93 -0.36 -3.67 -13.54
CA GLY A 93 -0.86 -4.31 -14.76
C GLY A 93 -2.37 -4.28 -14.95
N LYS A 94 -3.14 -3.71 -14.01
CA LYS A 94 -4.60 -3.56 -14.10
C LYS A 94 -4.97 -2.11 -14.41
N ASP A 95 -6.02 -1.92 -15.22
CA ASP A 95 -6.55 -0.60 -15.55
C ASP A 95 -7.66 -0.23 -14.58
N TYR A 96 -7.58 0.98 -14.04
CA TYR A 96 -8.56 1.53 -13.11
C TYR A 96 -9.08 2.86 -13.64
N GLN A 97 -10.38 3.07 -13.52
CA GLN A 97 -11.01 4.35 -13.78
C GLN A 97 -11.53 4.91 -12.45
N VAL A 98 -10.95 6.01 -12.00
CA VAL A 98 -11.20 6.57 -10.67
C VAL A 98 -11.64 8.03 -10.74
N GLN A 99 -12.61 8.37 -9.91
CA GLN A 99 -12.99 9.76 -9.67
C GLN A 99 -12.07 10.33 -8.60
N ILE A 100 -11.37 11.42 -8.94
CA ILE A 100 -10.47 12.13 -8.03
C ILE A 100 -10.68 13.64 -8.14
N GLU A 101 -10.24 14.35 -7.13
CA GLU A 101 -10.09 15.80 -7.19
C GLU A 101 -8.73 16.12 -7.85
N PRO A 102 -8.62 17.22 -8.64
CA PRO A 102 -7.40 17.53 -9.41
C PRO A 102 -6.11 17.61 -8.57
N GLN A 103 -6.22 18.02 -7.30
CA GLN A 103 -5.11 18.17 -6.37
C GLN A 103 -4.71 16.87 -5.68
N TRP A 104 -5.38 15.73 -5.94
CA TRP A 104 -5.04 14.48 -5.29
C TRP A 104 -3.69 13.95 -5.75
N THR A 105 -2.86 13.61 -4.76
CA THR A 105 -1.60 12.91 -5.02
C THR A 105 -1.86 11.47 -5.42
N LEU A 106 -0.90 10.90 -6.14
CA LEU A 106 -0.95 9.47 -6.49
C LEU A 106 -1.05 8.60 -5.23
N GLN A 107 -0.29 8.93 -4.18
CA GLN A 107 -0.32 8.19 -2.92
C GLN A 107 -1.72 8.17 -2.30
N ARG A 108 -2.39 9.33 -2.23
CA ARG A 108 -3.76 9.43 -1.73
C ARG A 108 -4.74 8.62 -2.58
N THR A 109 -4.59 8.66 -3.90
CA THR A 109 -5.42 7.91 -4.84
C THR A 109 -5.24 6.40 -4.67
N LEU A 110 -4.00 5.92 -4.58
CA LEU A 110 -3.69 4.50 -4.36
C LEU A 110 -4.34 3.98 -3.07
N GLN A 111 -4.25 4.74 -1.97
CA GLN A 111 -4.79 4.31 -0.68
C GLN A 111 -6.32 4.37 -0.63
N PHE A 112 -6.91 5.52 -0.97
CA PHE A 112 -8.33 5.76 -0.71
C PHE A 112 -9.26 5.32 -1.84
N LYS A 113 -8.76 5.26 -3.08
CA LYS A 113 -9.58 4.83 -4.22
C LYS A 113 -9.32 3.39 -4.63
N LEU A 114 -8.08 2.92 -4.50
CA LEU A 114 -7.69 1.57 -4.93
C LEU A 114 -7.47 0.59 -3.78
N GLY A 115 -7.46 1.05 -2.52
CA GLY A 115 -7.20 0.22 -1.35
C GLY A 115 -5.75 -0.30 -1.26
N LEU A 116 -4.83 0.25 -2.08
CA LEU A 116 -3.42 -0.13 -2.09
C LEU A 116 -2.66 0.67 -1.02
N THR A 117 -2.50 0.05 0.14
CA THR A 117 -1.95 0.72 1.33
C THR A 117 -0.44 0.61 1.49
N GLY A 118 0.25 -0.04 0.56
CA GLY A 118 1.70 -0.22 0.61
C GLY A 118 2.49 1.08 0.44
N ALA A 119 2.00 2.03 -0.36
CA ALA A 119 2.55 3.38 -0.41
C ALA A 119 2.15 4.15 0.85
N LYS A 120 2.99 4.09 1.90
CA LYS A 120 2.66 4.61 3.24
C LYS A 120 2.73 6.13 3.34
N THR A 121 1.78 6.72 4.08
CA THR A 121 1.81 8.14 4.45
C THR A 121 2.62 8.30 5.74
N MET A 122 3.83 8.85 5.65
CA MET A 122 4.67 9.12 6.82
C MET A 122 4.96 10.62 6.95
N CYS A 123 5.60 11.25 5.96
CA CYS A 123 5.92 12.67 5.99
C CYS A 123 5.00 13.54 5.13
N ASP A 124 4.41 12.96 4.08
CA ASP A 124 3.54 13.61 3.09
C ASP A 124 4.12 14.90 2.45
N ARG A 125 5.46 14.93 2.30
CA ARG A 125 6.20 16.09 1.78
C ARG A 125 7.48 15.75 1.04
N GLY A 126 7.57 14.53 0.49
CA GLY A 126 8.68 14.15 -0.39
C GLY A 126 10.02 13.86 0.29
N VAL A 127 10.07 13.57 1.60
CA VAL A 127 11.34 13.44 2.34
C VAL A 127 11.67 11.99 2.72
N CYS A 128 10.68 11.20 3.17
CA CYS A 128 10.96 9.95 3.89
C CYS A 128 11.03 8.67 3.05
N GLY A 129 10.60 8.70 1.80
CA GLY A 129 10.62 7.54 0.91
C GLY A 129 9.61 6.42 1.19
N SER A 130 8.80 6.51 2.26
CA SER A 130 7.83 5.45 2.61
C SER A 130 6.69 5.27 1.60
N CYS A 131 6.44 6.29 0.77
CA CYS A 131 5.43 6.29 -0.29
C CYS A 131 6.00 5.96 -1.67
N THR A 132 7.23 5.45 -1.77
CA THR A 132 7.87 5.14 -3.05
C THR A 132 7.06 4.13 -3.85
N VAL A 133 6.86 4.44 -5.13
CA VAL A 133 6.26 3.57 -6.15
C VAL A 133 7.15 3.60 -7.40
N ILE A 134 6.93 2.71 -8.34
CA ILE A 134 7.62 2.76 -9.65
C ILE A 134 6.64 3.28 -10.68
N ILE A 135 7.05 4.30 -11.44
CA ILE A 135 6.32 4.83 -12.59
C ILE A 135 7.24 4.71 -13.80
N ASP A 136 6.82 3.97 -14.81
CA ASP A 136 7.58 3.72 -16.05
C ASP A 136 9.05 3.29 -15.76
N GLY A 137 9.22 2.37 -14.81
CA GLY A 137 10.53 1.84 -14.40
C GLY A 137 11.37 2.76 -13.49
N ARG A 138 10.84 3.90 -13.06
CA ARG A 138 11.55 4.87 -12.19
C ARG A 138 10.90 4.91 -10.81
N ALA A 139 11.71 4.77 -9.76
CA ALA A 139 11.25 4.98 -8.39
C ALA A 139 10.95 6.46 -8.14
N VAL A 140 9.73 6.77 -7.71
CA VAL A 140 9.26 8.12 -7.44
C VAL A 140 8.47 8.18 -6.13
N LEU A 141 8.37 9.37 -5.55
CA LEU A 141 7.63 9.61 -4.32
C LEU A 141 6.17 9.96 -4.64
N SER A 142 5.26 9.04 -4.41
CA SER A 142 3.85 9.21 -4.80
C SER A 142 3.11 10.32 -4.02
N CYS A 143 3.61 10.75 -2.87
CA CYS A 143 3.05 11.87 -2.11
C CYS A 143 3.28 13.26 -2.74
N THR A 144 4.23 13.37 -3.68
CA THR A 144 4.53 14.61 -4.42
C THR A 144 4.20 14.52 -5.91
N THR A 145 3.61 13.41 -6.34
CA THR A 145 3.19 13.18 -7.71
C THR A 145 1.66 13.31 -7.79
N LEU A 146 1.13 14.13 -8.69
CA LEU A 146 -0.31 14.23 -8.90
C LEU A 146 -0.83 13.00 -9.63
N ALA A 147 -1.98 12.49 -9.20
CA ALA A 147 -2.57 11.31 -9.84
C ALA A 147 -2.94 11.57 -11.30
N VAL A 148 -3.37 12.79 -11.64
CA VAL A 148 -3.69 13.20 -13.02
C VAL A 148 -2.50 13.12 -13.96
N GLU A 149 -1.28 13.34 -13.47
CA GLU A 149 -0.05 13.25 -14.27
C GLU A 149 0.36 11.81 -14.57
N CYS A 150 -0.29 10.85 -13.93
CA CYS A 150 0.00 9.43 -14.08
C CYS A 150 -0.89 8.74 -15.12
N GLU A 151 -1.80 9.47 -15.77
CA GLU A 151 -2.63 8.91 -16.84
C GLU A 151 -1.74 8.42 -18.00
N GLY A 152 -2.01 7.19 -18.46
CA GLY A 152 -1.20 6.54 -19.50
C GLY A 152 0.14 5.96 -19.05
N LYS A 153 0.54 6.16 -17.80
CA LYS A 153 1.79 5.61 -17.25
C LYS A 153 1.55 4.26 -16.56
N SER A 154 2.58 3.42 -16.55
CA SER A 154 2.58 2.15 -15.82
C SER A 154 3.05 2.38 -14.38
N ILE A 155 2.18 2.10 -13.43
CA ILE A 155 2.47 2.26 -12.00
C ILE A 155 2.62 0.88 -11.38
N GLU A 156 3.68 0.68 -10.60
CA GLU A 156 3.90 -0.54 -9.84
C GLU A 156 4.09 -0.20 -8.35
N THR A 157 3.35 -0.89 -7.50
CA THR A 157 3.41 -0.74 -6.05
C THR A 157 4.01 -1.98 -5.40
N VAL A 158 4.31 -1.92 -4.11
CA VAL A 158 4.84 -3.08 -3.38
C VAL A 158 3.91 -4.30 -3.44
N GLU A 159 2.60 -4.10 -3.53
CA GLU A 159 1.64 -5.19 -3.68
C GLU A 159 1.85 -5.94 -5.01
N GLY A 160 2.09 -5.22 -6.09
CA GLY A 160 2.43 -5.81 -7.39
C GLY A 160 3.77 -6.56 -7.35
N ILE A 161 4.77 -5.99 -6.69
CA ILE A 161 6.08 -6.63 -6.49
C ILE A 161 5.93 -7.94 -5.69
N ALA A 162 5.17 -7.90 -4.60
CA ALA A 162 4.95 -9.06 -3.74
C ALA A 162 4.14 -10.17 -4.43
N ALA A 163 3.20 -9.82 -5.30
CA ALA A 163 2.41 -10.76 -6.09
C ALA A 163 3.20 -11.39 -7.25
N ASN A 164 4.29 -10.76 -7.70
CA ASN A 164 5.08 -11.23 -8.83
C ASN A 164 6.11 -12.31 -8.40
N PRO A 165 6.00 -13.57 -8.89
CA PRO A 165 6.91 -14.65 -8.53
C PRO A 165 8.39 -14.33 -8.79
N LYS A 166 8.70 -13.52 -9.80
CA LYS A 166 10.07 -13.08 -10.10
C LYS A 166 10.72 -12.40 -8.90
N TRP A 167 9.97 -11.60 -8.14
CA TRP A 167 10.49 -10.80 -7.03
C TRP A 167 10.39 -11.49 -5.66
N ARG A 168 9.90 -12.74 -5.63
CA ARG A 168 9.85 -13.54 -4.39
C ARG A 168 11.20 -13.62 -3.66
N PRO A 169 12.36 -13.80 -4.32
CA PRO A 169 13.65 -13.81 -3.65
C PRO A 169 13.94 -12.51 -2.88
N LEU A 170 13.55 -11.35 -3.41
CA LEU A 170 13.72 -10.07 -2.73
C LEU A 170 12.91 -10.03 -1.43
N ILE A 171 11.64 -10.42 -1.48
CA ILE A 171 10.79 -10.46 -0.28
C ILE A 171 11.33 -11.44 0.76
N GLN A 172 11.75 -12.63 0.32
CA GLN A 172 12.32 -13.66 1.20
C GLN A 172 13.62 -13.19 1.88
N SER A 173 14.51 -12.50 1.15
CA SER A 173 15.74 -11.93 1.73
C SER A 173 15.44 -10.88 2.78
N TYR A 174 14.45 -10.01 2.56
CA TYR A 174 14.02 -9.03 3.56
C TYR A 174 13.49 -9.70 4.83
N CYS A 175 12.74 -10.80 4.70
CA CYS A 175 12.29 -11.60 5.84
C CYS A 175 13.45 -12.30 6.53
N LYS A 176 14.36 -12.94 5.79
CA LYS A 176 15.50 -13.69 6.33
C LYS A 176 16.45 -12.82 7.15
N TRP A 177 16.72 -11.61 6.68
CA TRP A 177 17.64 -10.68 7.33
C TRP A 177 16.96 -9.75 8.34
N ASP A 178 15.67 -9.98 8.65
CA ASP A 178 14.89 -9.07 9.50
C ASP A 178 15.08 -7.59 9.10
N ALA A 179 15.11 -7.30 7.79
CA ALA A 179 15.31 -5.96 7.28
C ALA A 179 14.07 -5.08 7.54
N MET A 180 13.40 -5.33 8.66
CA MET A 180 12.23 -4.62 9.15
C MET A 180 12.13 -4.75 10.69
N GLN A 181 11.43 -3.81 11.32
CA GLN A 181 10.97 -3.93 12.70
C GLN A 181 9.47 -3.61 12.74
N CYS A 182 9.08 -2.32 12.82
CA CYS A 182 7.66 -1.97 12.74
C CYS A 182 7.04 -2.20 11.36
N GLY A 183 7.86 -2.35 10.32
CA GLY A 183 7.42 -2.63 8.95
C GLY A 183 6.88 -1.42 8.17
N TYR A 184 6.71 -0.26 8.79
CA TYR A 184 6.05 0.88 8.16
C TYR A 184 6.81 1.46 6.96
N CYS A 185 8.14 1.60 7.03
CA CYS A 185 8.98 2.07 5.94
C CYS A 185 9.34 0.97 4.92
N THR A 186 9.22 -0.30 5.30
CA THR A 186 9.67 -1.45 4.51
C THR A 186 9.14 -1.49 3.08
N PRO A 187 7.86 -1.18 2.80
CA PRO A 187 7.36 -1.10 1.43
C PRO A 187 8.17 -0.17 0.53
N GLY A 188 8.50 1.03 1.01
CA GLY A 188 9.31 1.99 0.26
C GLY A 188 10.73 1.49 0.00
N PHE A 189 11.36 0.83 0.98
CA PHE A 189 12.68 0.21 0.81
C PHE A 189 12.65 -0.94 -0.20
N VAL A 190 11.63 -1.80 -0.18
CA VAL A 190 11.47 -2.90 -1.15
C VAL A 190 11.29 -2.37 -2.57
N VAL A 191 10.48 -1.33 -2.76
CA VAL A 191 10.29 -0.70 -4.07
C VAL A 191 11.59 -0.08 -4.58
N GLY A 192 12.33 0.63 -3.72
CA GLY A 192 13.65 1.18 -4.06
C GLY A 192 14.66 0.10 -4.42
N ALA A 193 14.70 -0.99 -3.65
CA ALA A 193 15.55 -2.15 -3.91
C ALA A 193 15.22 -2.82 -5.26
N LYS A 194 13.95 -3.01 -5.56
CA LYS A 194 13.50 -3.55 -6.86
C LYS A 194 13.93 -2.66 -8.02
N ALA A 195 13.74 -1.35 -7.89
CA ALA A 195 14.16 -0.41 -8.93
C ALA A 195 15.68 -0.41 -9.16
N LEU A 196 16.49 -0.60 -8.10
CA LEU A 196 17.93 -0.80 -8.22
C LEU A 196 18.24 -2.09 -8.97
N LEU A 197 17.66 -3.22 -8.56
CA LEU A 197 17.96 -4.55 -9.12
C LEU A 197 17.55 -4.68 -10.59
N GLU A 198 16.57 -3.93 -11.06
CA GLU A 198 16.22 -3.85 -12.48
C GLU A 198 17.26 -3.10 -13.31
N LYS A 199 17.86 -2.05 -12.74
CA LYS A 199 18.91 -1.27 -13.42
C LYS A 199 20.28 -1.90 -13.31
N ASN A 200 20.61 -2.46 -12.14
CA ASN A 200 21.86 -3.09 -11.84
C ASN A 200 21.62 -4.46 -11.19
N PRO A 201 21.65 -5.56 -11.96
CA PRO A 201 21.47 -6.91 -11.42
C PRO A 201 22.63 -7.40 -10.54
N ASN A 202 23.74 -6.69 -10.51
CA ASN A 202 24.92 -7.01 -9.71
C ASN A 202 25.37 -5.81 -8.86
N PRO A 203 24.55 -5.32 -7.94
CA PRO A 203 24.87 -4.15 -7.15
C PRO A 203 25.98 -4.43 -6.15
N THR A 204 26.77 -3.41 -5.86
CA THR A 204 27.64 -3.38 -4.69
C THR A 204 26.85 -2.93 -3.46
N GLU A 205 27.45 -3.11 -2.27
CA GLU A 205 26.86 -2.60 -1.03
C GLU A 205 26.65 -1.07 -1.09
N ASN A 206 27.61 -0.36 -1.72
CA ASN A 206 27.50 1.09 -1.89
C ASN A 206 26.35 1.47 -2.82
N ASP A 207 26.13 0.74 -3.91
CA ASP A 207 24.99 0.96 -4.81
C ASP A 207 23.67 0.80 -4.05
N ALA A 208 23.58 -0.23 -3.20
CA ALA A 208 22.41 -0.45 -2.37
C ALA A 208 22.17 0.69 -1.38
N LYS A 209 23.22 1.17 -0.71
CA LYS A 209 23.16 2.33 0.20
C LYS A 209 22.73 3.60 -0.52
N GLN A 210 23.29 3.86 -1.69
CA GLN A 210 22.96 5.05 -2.51
C GLN A 210 21.50 4.99 -3.01
N ALA A 211 21.06 3.85 -3.53
CA ALA A 211 19.71 3.70 -4.03
C ALA A 211 18.63 3.89 -2.94
N LEU A 212 18.97 3.58 -1.69
CA LEU A 212 18.06 3.69 -0.55
C LEU A 212 18.29 4.96 0.29
N SER A 213 19.20 5.85 -0.11
CA SER A 213 19.55 7.06 0.66
C SER A 213 18.36 8.00 0.89
N GLY A 214 17.33 7.96 0.04
CA GLY A 214 16.10 8.71 0.17
C GLY A 214 15.05 8.06 1.08
N ASN A 215 15.33 6.88 1.68
CA ASN A 215 14.38 6.17 2.52
C ASN A 215 14.77 6.31 4.01
N ILE A 216 13.82 6.72 4.84
CA ILE A 216 14.03 6.93 6.29
C ILE A 216 13.36 5.81 7.08
N CYS A 217 14.12 5.23 8.03
CA CYS A 217 13.63 4.24 8.97
C CYS A 217 13.85 4.73 10.41
N CYS A 218 12.77 4.93 11.17
CA CYS A 218 12.87 5.34 12.58
C CYS A 218 13.34 4.21 13.50
N CYS A 219 13.22 2.95 13.11
CA CYS A 219 13.67 1.78 13.86
C CYS A 219 15.17 1.47 13.67
N GLY A 220 15.83 2.11 12.68
CA GLY A 220 17.28 1.95 12.47
C GLY A 220 17.69 0.67 11.75
N THR A 221 16.85 0.09 10.88
CA THR A 221 17.15 -1.17 10.16
C THR A 221 18.13 -1.02 8.99
N TYR A 222 18.75 0.15 8.82
CA TYR A 222 19.62 0.49 7.68
C TYR A 222 20.71 -0.55 7.34
N PRO A 223 21.46 -1.13 8.31
CA PRO A 223 22.52 -2.09 7.98
C PRO A 223 22.03 -3.37 7.33
N ARG A 224 20.75 -3.72 7.54
CA ARG A 224 20.18 -4.98 7.06
C ARG A 224 19.70 -4.92 5.61
N HIS A 225 19.34 -3.72 5.12
CA HIS A 225 18.82 -3.56 3.77
C HIS A 225 19.85 -3.89 2.67
N PRO A 226 21.12 -3.40 2.71
CA PRO A 226 22.11 -3.78 1.72
C PRO A 226 22.34 -5.29 1.68
N THR A 227 22.47 -5.95 2.83
CA THR A 227 22.66 -7.40 2.91
C THR A 227 21.50 -8.17 2.26
N ALA A 228 20.26 -7.77 2.55
CA ALA A 228 19.08 -8.39 1.95
C ALA A 228 19.04 -8.19 0.42
N ILE A 229 19.43 -7.01 -0.08
CA ILE A 229 19.46 -6.70 -1.51
C ILE A 229 20.54 -7.53 -2.23
N LEU A 230 21.74 -7.63 -1.66
CA LEU A 230 22.83 -8.41 -2.26
C LEU A 230 22.50 -9.89 -2.35
N GLU A 231 21.88 -10.48 -1.32
CA GLU A 231 21.40 -11.85 -1.36
C GLU A 231 20.30 -12.03 -2.40
N ALA A 232 19.33 -11.12 -2.46
CA ALA A 232 18.28 -11.16 -3.46
C ALA A 232 18.85 -11.09 -4.89
N ALA A 233 19.86 -10.23 -5.13
CA ALA A 233 20.54 -10.10 -6.40
C ALA A 233 21.19 -11.42 -6.83
N GLN A 234 21.83 -12.14 -5.89
CA GLN A 234 22.40 -13.46 -6.15
C GLN A 234 21.32 -14.50 -6.51
N ALA A 235 20.25 -14.53 -5.74
CA ALA A 235 19.14 -15.46 -5.96
C ALA A 235 18.39 -15.23 -7.28
N LEU A 236 18.26 -13.97 -7.70
CA LEU A 236 17.61 -13.60 -8.97
C LEU A 236 18.44 -13.99 -10.20
N ARG A 237 19.77 -14.15 -10.08
CA ARG A 237 20.67 -14.56 -11.17
C ARG A 237 20.69 -16.08 -11.35
N VAL A 238 20.44 -16.85 -10.29
CA VAL A 238 20.37 -18.31 -10.40
C VAL A 238 19.08 -18.68 -11.12
N PRO A 239 19.14 -19.45 -12.24
CA PRO A 239 17.94 -19.95 -12.89
C PRO A 239 17.10 -20.71 -11.85
N GLN A 240 15.84 -20.29 -11.66
CA GLN A 240 14.90 -20.97 -10.79
C GLN A 240 14.63 -22.34 -11.43
N VAL A 241 15.30 -23.39 -10.97
CA VAL A 241 14.91 -24.76 -11.27
C VAL A 241 13.55 -24.95 -10.61
N THR A 242 12.49 -24.90 -11.42
CA THR A 242 11.15 -25.26 -10.96
C THR A 242 11.23 -26.69 -10.46
N ARG A 243 11.28 -26.90 -9.13
CA ARG A 243 11.03 -28.21 -8.56
C ARG A 243 9.59 -28.55 -8.93
N GLY A 244 9.45 -29.31 -10.00
CA GLY A 244 8.20 -29.94 -10.36
C GLY A 244 7.69 -30.68 -9.12
N GLY A 245 6.53 -30.29 -8.64
CA GLY A 245 5.85 -31.02 -7.59
C GLY A 245 5.44 -32.36 -8.16
N ASN A 246 5.87 -33.43 -7.51
CA ASN A 246 5.21 -34.74 -7.55
C ASN A 246 4.02 -34.70 -6.61
#